data_b83893f10652ceddf126444b8b6c2a22
#
_entry.id   b83893f10652ceddf126444b8b6c2a22
#
_cell.length_a   1.000
_cell.length_b   1.000
_cell.length_c   1.000
_cell.angle_alpha   90.00
_cell.angle_beta   90.00
_cell.angle_gamma   90.00
#
_symmetry.space_group_name_H-M   'P 1'
#
loop_
_entity.id
_entity.type
_entity.pdbx_description
1 polymer ?
#
loop_
_entity_poly.entity_id
_entity_poly.type
_entity_poly.pdbx_seq_one_letter_code
_entity_poly.pdbx_strand_id
1 'polypeptide(L)' 'SINSSNEAKSIILKLSKNSKIKLTGDSYVTSLDDEDTSYKNIDFNGYKLYVNGKSVN' A
#
# COMPACT_ATOMS: atom_id res chain seq x y z
N SER A 1 -0.76 -7.02 6.97
CA SER A 1 -1.45 -6.52 5.77
C SER A 1 -2.41 -5.39 6.14
N ILE A 2 -2.59 -4.46 5.23
CA ILE A 2 -3.44 -3.30 5.44
C ILE A 2 -4.80 -3.63 4.87
N ASN A 3 -5.84 -3.60 5.74
CA ASN A 3 -7.23 -3.82 5.33
C ASN A 3 -7.39 -5.09 4.48
N SER A 4 -6.84 -6.21 4.96
CA SER A 4 -6.77 -7.46 4.18
C SER A 4 -8.13 -8.01 3.78
N SER A 5 -9.17 -7.74 4.55
CA SER A 5 -10.55 -8.14 4.24
C SER A 5 -11.30 -7.11 3.41
N ASN A 6 -10.67 -5.98 3.09
CA ASN A 6 -11.25 -4.87 2.32
C ASN A 6 -12.56 -4.35 2.93
N GLU A 7 -12.64 -4.34 4.26
CA GLU A 7 -13.86 -3.89 4.97
C GLU A 7 -13.88 -2.40 5.22
N ALA A 8 -12.72 -1.76 5.35
CA ALA A 8 -12.66 -0.31 5.52
C ALA A 8 -13.01 0.39 4.22
N LYS A 9 -13.86 1.41 4.30
CA LYS A 9 -14.37 2.12 3.13
C LYS A 9 -13.45 3.20 2.61
N SER A 10 -12.57 3.71 3.46
CA SER A 10 -11.64 4.77 3.06
C SER A 10 -10.36 4.65 3.89
N ILE A 11 -9.26 4.35 3.22
CA ILE A 11 -7.94 4.31 3.84
C ILE A 11 -7.00 5.09 2.94
N ILE A 12 -6.29 6.04 3.53
CA ILE A 12 -5.26 6.80 2.85
C ILE A 12 -3.93 6.40 3.45
N LEU A 13 -3.04 5.85 2.62
CA LEU A 13 -1.69 5.49 3.03
C LEU A 13 -0.73 6.57 2.55
N LYS A 14 -0.05 7.22 3.49
CA LYS A 14 0.94 8.25 3.18
C LYS A 14 2.31 7.79 3.62
N LEU A 15 3.28 7.86 2.73
CA LEU A 15 4.65 7.48 2.99
C LEU A 15 5.59 8.63 2.62
N SER A 16 6.46 9.01 3.54
CA SER A 16 7.54 9.95 3.24
C SER A 16 8.72 9.19 2.59
N LYS A 17 9.67 9.92 2.01
CA LYS A 17 10.85 9.32 1.39
C LYS A 17 11.66 8.44 2.34
N ASN A 18 11.63 8.75 3.63
CA ASN A 18 12.40 8.05 4.64
C ASN A 18 11.60 6.93 5.33
N SER A 19 10.33 6.80 5.00
CA SER A 19 9.48 5.75 5.56
C SER A 19 9.57 4.49 4.71
N LYS A 20 9.50 3.34 5.37
CA LYS A 20 9.50 2.04 4.70
C LYS A 20 8.42 1.17 5.31
N ILE A 21 7.74 0.41 4.48
CA ILE A 21 6.79 -0.59 4.93
C ILE A 21 7.09 -1.93 4.27
N LYS A 22 6.68 -3.00 4.95
CA LYS A 22 6.75 -4.35 4.43
C LYS A 22 5.38 -4.98 4.55
N LEU A 23 4.86 -5.48 3.44
CA LEU A 23 3.56 -6.13 3.45
C LEU A 23 3.66 -7.52 4.08
N THR A 24 2.64 -7.90 4.82
CA THR A 24 2.52 -9.24 5.41
C THR A 24 1.35 -10.02 4.81
N GLY A 25 0.71 -9.44 3.81
CA GLY A 25 -0.40 -10.00 3.06
C GLY A 25 -0.87 -9.00 2.04
N ASP A 26 -1.79 -9.40 1.17
CA ASP A 26 -2.40 -8.47 0.22
C ASP A 26 -3.08 -7.34 0.98
N SER A 27 -2.95 -6.13 0.48
CA SER A 27 -3.41 -4.94 1.17
C SER A 27 -4.26 -4.09 0.25
N TYR A 28 -5.24 -3.40 0.83
CA TYR A 28 -6.24 -2.62 0.10
C TYR A 28 -6.34 -1.24 0.71
N VAL A 29 -6.09 -0.21 -0.09
CA VAL A 29 -6.23 1.19 0.32
C VAL A 29 -7.04 1.94 -0.73
N THR A 30 -7.59 3.08 -0.34
CA THR A 30 -8.34 3.95 -1.25
C THR A 30 -7.39 4.85 -2.03
N SER A 31 -6.35 5.34 -1.36
CA SER A 31 -5.38 6.25 -1.96
C SER A 31 -4.00 5.96 -1.41
N LEU A 32 -3.00 6.09 -2.25
CA LEU A 32 -1.58 5.95 -1.88
C LEU A 32 -0.86 7.25 -2.22
N ASP A 33 -0.32 7.89 -1.21
CA ASP A 33 0.50 9.09 -1.34
C ASP A 33 1.91 8.75 -0.86
N ASP A 34 2.79 8.40 -1.79
CA ASP A 34 4.17 8.01 -1.52
C ASP A 34 5.09 9.05 -2.17
N GLU A 35 5.91 9.71 -1.36
CA GLU A 35 6.88 10.68 -1.87
C GLU A 35 7.90 10.04 -2.80
N ASP A 36 8.18 8.74 -2.65
CA ASP A 36 8.97 7.98 -3.60
C ASP A 36 8.04 7.41 -4.68
N THR A 37 7.98 8.07 -5.83
CA THR A 37 7.09 7.67 -6.92
C THR A 37 7.43 6.33 -7.55
N SER A 38 8.64 5.81 -7.30
CA SER A 38 9.03 4.48 -7.75
C SER A 38 8.68 3.38 -6.76
N TYR A 39 8.12 3.74 -5.60
CA TYR A 39 7.70 2.82 -4.52
C TYR A 39 8.81 1.93 -3.97
N LYS A 40 10.05 2.41 -4.01
CA LYS A 40 11.19 1.66 -3.47
C LYS A 40 11.12 1.49 -1.96
N ASN A 41 10.36 2.36 -1.28
CA ASN A 41 10.17 2.29 0.16
C ASN A 41 9.05 1.32 0.56
N ILE A 42 8.45 0.62 -0.39
CA ILE A 42 7.47 -0.43 -0.13
C ILE A 42 8.08 -1.78 -0.46
N ASP A 43 8.23 -2.62 0.54
CA ASP A 43 8.61 -4.03 0.35
C ASP A 43 7.31 -4.83 0.21
N PHE A 44 6.96 -5.18 -1.01
CA PHE A 44 5.74 -5.92 -1.28
C PHE A 44 5.78 -7.35 -0.75
N ASN A 45 6.98 -7.89 -0.53
CA ASN A 45 7.17 -9.21 0.08
C ASN A 45 6.35 -10.31 -0.62
N GLY A 46 6.24 -10.21 -1.95
CA GLY A 46 5.47 -11.19 -2.74
C GLY A 46 3.96 -10.99 -2.73
N TYR A 47 3.48 -9.98 -2.00
CA TYR A 47 2.06 -9.66 -1.94
C TYR A 47 1.72 -8.49 -2.85
N LYS A 48 0.44 -8.18 -2.96
CA LYS A 48 -0.05 -7.09 -3.80
C LYS A 48 -0.67 -5.99 -2.96
N LEU A 49 -0.46 -4.76 -3.40
CA LEU A 49 -1.12 -3.58 -2.84
C LEU A 49 -2.11 -3.05 -3.87
N TYR A 50 -3.37 -2.99 -3.46
CA TYR A 50 -4.45 -2.47 -4.30
C TYR A 50 -4.79 -1.05 -3.86
N VAL A 51 -4.81 -0.14 -4.81
CA VAL A 51 -5.21 1.25 -4.60
C VAL A 51 -6.47 1.49 -5.40
N ASN A 52 -7.56 1.77 -4.70
CA ASN A 52 -8.88 1.96 -5.31
C ASN A 52 -9.24 0.82 -6.28
N GLY A 53 -8.96 -0.41 -5.86
CA GLY A 53 -9.27 -1.61 -6.62
C GLY A 53 -8.26 -1.98 -7.70
N LYS A 54 -7.17 -1.21 -7.85
CA LYS A 54 -6.14 -1.49 -8.84
C LYS A 54 -4.82 -1.81 -8.16
N SER A 55 -4.17 -2.89 -8.58
CA SER A 55 -2.85 -3.27 -8.08
C SER A 55 -1.80 -2.28 -8.57
N VAL A 56 -0.90 -1.85 -7.66
CA VAL A 56 0.23 -0.98 -8.01
C VAL A 56 1.50 -1.78 -8.33
N ASN A 57 1.44 -3.09 -8.18
CA ASN A 57 2.59 -3.96 -8.46
C ASN A 57 2.21 -5.25 -9.18
#